data_3beab3a4bd2b0258930ac94f21d11ef9
#
_entry.id   3beab3a4bd2b0258930ac94f21d11ef9
#
_cell.length_a   1.000
_cell.length_b   1.000
_cell.length_c   1.000
_cell.angle_alpha   90.00
_cell.angle_beta   90.00
_cell.angle_gamma   90.00
#
_symmetry.space_group_name_H-M   'P 1'
#
loop_
_entity.id
_entity.type
_entity.pdbx_description
1 polymer ?
#
loop_
_entity_poly.entity_id
_entity_poly.type
_entity_poly.pdbx_seq_one_letter_code
_entity_poly.pdbx_strand_id
1 'polypeptide(L)'
;MAALDHPNLIAALEAGRGATHQGFTFIVAEGQEEFLSWDRLRAEAMNRAAHLRALGLRTGDRLAIVMPDGQDFVPTFLGATWAGIIPVPLPPPLSLGKLDSYRSSLAAVMNKAEPAYLATTAKLEDVLGSAASRVPALQGVVTAEDLRAEAPAAGAREPVEPRADDIAFLQFTSGSTATPRGVEVTHGSLRANAWAIMRDGLQVESATDSGVSWLPLYHDMGLIGFVLSPVFHKVGVTFIPAPSFVRNATIWLDTLHRARGTISFAPNFAYALAARRARPEQLAKWDLSRVRVFGCGAEPINPGTLRGFAEKFSACGLRPEALVPSYGLAEATLAVSFDGLDEPLSTDVIDRDAYERGKRAVSVPRARLEVNDAVEFVSCGRAFPAHEVGAFDTDGHRLRDRLVGELWVRGPSVARGYYKDPEASQETFGGGWLRTGDLGYLVDGRIHVTGRSKDLIIVNGRNYDPQCIEWLADDAPAVRAGSTAAFSVPGAAGEELVVIVESRTARPEALQETIKQRVNEQLQLVVSEVVITLPGSLPKTSSGKVQRAKARQQYLDAMNALLPSG
;
A
#
# COMPACT_ATOMS: atom_id res chain seq x y z
N MET A 1 6.02 -13.96 30.14
CA MET A 1 6.01 -12.53 29.79
C MET A 1 4.56 -12.10 29.66
N ALA A 2 4.12 -11.10 30.45
CA ALA A 2 2.76 -10.57 30.34
C ALA A 2 2.58 -10.02 28.92
N ALA A 3 1.49 -10.38 28.28
CA ALA A 3 1.17 -9.96 26.93
C ALA A 3 1.24 -8.43 26.85
N LEU A 4 1.93 -7.91 25.84
CA LEU A 4 1.90 -6.51 25.43
C LEU A 4 0.52 -6.19 24.80
N ASP A 5 -0.56 -6.56 25.51
CA ASP A 5 -1.93 -6.36 25.07
C ASP A 5 -2.44 -5.02 25.59
N HIS A 6 -2.10 -3.96 24.86
CA HIS A 6 -2.58 -2.63 25.15
C HIS A 6 -3.99 -2.43 24.58
N PRO A 7 -4.94 -1.84 25.35
CA PRO A 7 -6.32 -1.68 24.89
C PRO A 7 -6.45 -0.75 23.67
N ASN A 8 -5.51 0.15 23.48
CA ASN A 8 -5.49 1.12 22.38
C ASN A 8 -4.08 1.65 22.14
N LEU A 9 -3.91 2.44 21.07
CA LEU A 9 -2.62 3.02 20.67
C LEU A 9 -2.02 3.95 21.75
N ILE A 10 -2.86 4.68 22.48
CA ILE A 10 -2.41 5.63 23.51
C ILE A 10 -1.80 4.87 24.69
N ALA A 11 -2.47 3.84 25.17
CA ALA A 11 -1.93 2.97 26.23
C ALA A 11 -0.62 2.30 25.79
N ALA A 12 -0.54 1.88 24.52
CA ALA A 12 0.70 1.36 23.96
C ALA A 12 1.83 2.40 23.95
N LEU A 13 1.54 3.64 23.62
CA LEU A 13 2.52 4.73 23.64
C LEU A 13 2.97 5.08 25.06
N GLU A 14 2.03 5.15 26.03
CA GLU A 14 2.33 5.36 27.45
C GLU A 14 3.25 4.29 28.03
N ALA A 15 3.09 3.04 27.62
CA ALA A 15 3.97 1.95 28.02
C ALA A 15 5.42 2.09 27.52
N GLY A 16 5.71 3.08 26.68
CA GLY A 16 7.06 3.46 26.26
C GLY A 16 7.81 4.35 27.26
N ARG A 17 7.17 4.78 28.36
CA ARG A 17 7.78 5.63 29.39
C ARG A 17 9.05 4.98 29.95
N GLY A 18 10.17 5.72 29.95
CA GLY A 18 11.46 5.25 30.42
C GLY A 18 12.21 4.31 29.48
N ALA A 19 11.63 3.91 28.35
CA ALA A 19 12.31 3.08 27.35
C ALA A 19 13.16 3.94 26.42
N THR A 20 14.45 4.02 26.69
CA THR A 20 15.39 4.95 26.03
C THR A 20 16.29 4.31 24.95
N HIS A 21 16.32 2.97 24.87
CA HIS A 21 17.27 2.25 24.00
C HIS A 21 16.65 1.70 22.72
N GLN A 22 15.33 1.65 22.63
CA GLN A 22 14.58 1.21 21.46
C GLN A 22 13.63 2.31 21.01
N GLY A 23 13.32 2.34 19.73
CA GLY A 23 12.46 3.36 19.15
C GLY A 23 12.54 3.37 17.64
N PHE A 24 12.31 4.53 17.07
CA PHE A 24 12.36 4.78 15.63
C PHE A 24 13.65 5.54 15.25
N THR A 25 14.26 5.12 14.15
CA THR A 25 15.38 5.82 13.52
C THR A 25 14.93 6.37 12.18
N PHE A 26 15.09 7.66 11.94
CA PHE A 26 14.77 8.32 10.69
C PHE A 26 16.06 8.71 9.97
N ILE A 27 16.22 8.27 8.72
CA ILE A 27 17.27 8.77 7.84
C ILE A 27 16.83 10.14 7.34
N VAL A 28 17.45 11.22 7.81
CA VAL A 28 17.06 12.60 7.49
C VAL A 28 17.86 13.19 6.33
N ALA A 29 19.14 12.80 6.21
CA ALA A 29 20.01 13.16 5.11
C ALA A 29 21.03 12.03 4.89
N GLU A 30 21.82 12.10 3.82
CA GLU A 30 22.86 11.10 3.55
C GLU A 30 23.85 11.01 4.73
N GLY A 31 23.92 9.83 5.33
CA GLY A 31 24.78 9.55 6.50
C GLY A 31 24.30 10.16 7.82
N GLN A 32 23.12 10.79 7.87
CA GLN A 32 22.54 11.36 9.09
C GLN A 32 21.26 10.62 9.48
N GLU A 33 21.17 10.30 10.78
CA GLU A 33 20.02 9.60 11.36
C GLU A 33 19.52 10.35 12.60
N GLU A 34 18.23 10.44 12.75
CA GLU A 34 17.57 10.94 13.96
C GLU A 34 16.90 9.79 14.69
N PHE A 35 17.29 9.54 15.94
CA PHE A 35 16.72 8.49 16.78
C PHE A 35 15.72 9.08 17.78
N LEU A 36 14.49 8.56 17.76
CA LEU A 36 13.44 8.83 18.73
C LEU A 36 13.19 7.54 19.54
N SER A 37 13.67 7.50 20.79
CA SER A 37 13.32 6.41 21.70
C SER A 37 11.82 6.41 22.01
N TRP A 38 11.31 5.30 22.51
CA TRP A 38 9.87 5.22 22.90
C TRP A 38 9.48 6.29 23.90
N ASP A 39 10.36 6.59 24.87
CA ASP A 39 10.13 7.65 25.85
C ASP A 39 10.12 9.04 25.21
N ARG A 40 11.08 9.32 24.32
CA ARG A 40 11.11 10.58 23.57
C ARG A 40 9.92 10.71 22.64
N LEU A 41 9.55 9.66 21.91
CA LEU A 41 8.38 9.66 21.02
C LEU A 41 7.09 9.98 21.79
N ARG A 42 6.93 9.40 23.00
CA ARG A 42 5.83 9.72 23.90
C ARG A 42 5.83 11.21 24.31
N ALA A 43 6.97 11.71 24.74
CA ALA A 43 7.12 13.12 25.15
C ALA A 43 6.81 14.08 23.99
N GLU A 44 7.29 13.78 22.80
CA GLU A 44 7.02 14.54 21.58
C GLU A 44 5.52 14.53 21.21
N ALA A 45 4.85 13.36 21.32
CA ALA A 45 3.41 13.27 21.10
C ALA A 45 2.62 14.10 22.11
N MET A 46 2.98 14.06 23.40
CA MET A 46 2.37 14.89 24.44
C MET A 46 2.52 16.39 24.16
N ASN A 47 3.72 16.80 23.72
CA ASN A 47 3.97 18.19 23.38
C ASN A 47 3.08 18.66 22.23
N ARG A 48 2.98 17.85 21.16
CA ARG A 48 2.09 18.17 20.01
C ARG A 48 0.62 18.14 20.38
N ALA A 49 0.19 17.22 21.23
CA ALA A 49 -1.18 17.19 21.76
C ALA A 49 -1.53 18.49 22.48
N ALA A 50 -0.61 19.00 23.32
CA ALA A 50 -0.80 20.25 24.03
C ALA A 50 -0.87 21.47 23.07
N HIS A 51 -0.04 21.51 22.03
CA HIS A 51 -0.14 22.52 20.97
C HIS A 51 -1.49 22.50 20.26
N LEU A 52 -1.93 21.32 19.82
CA LEU A 52 -3.19 21.16 19.09
C LEU A 52 -4.39 21.60 19.95
N ARG A 53 -4.38 21.25 21.24
CA ARG A 53 -5.42 21.71 22.18
C ARG A 53 -5.37 23.23 22.44
N ALA A 54 -4.18 23.80 22.49
CA ALA A 54 -4.02 25.26 22.63
C ALA A 54 -4.52 26.02 21.39
N LEU A 55 -4.49 25.41 20.20
CA LEU A 55 -5.13 25.93 18.98
C LEU A 55 -6.68 25.81 19.00
N GLY A 56 -7.25 25.18 20.03
CA GLY A 56 -8.69 25.01 20.19
C GLY A 56 -9.28 23.72 19.65
N LEU A 57 -8.45 22.79 19.12
CA LEU A 57 -8.94 21.49 18.67
C LEU A 57 -9.44 20.66 19.86
N ARG A 58 -10.52 19.95 19.64
CA ARG A 58 -11.20 19.10 20.63
C ARG A 58 -11.23 17.64 20.17
N THR A 59 -11.54 16.75 21.10
CA THR A 59 -11.80 15.35 20.80
C THR A 59 -12.85 15.22 19.70
N GLY A 60 -12.53 14.43 18.66
CA GLY A 60 -13.37 14.22 17.49
C GLY A 60 -13.14 15.19 16.34
N ASP A 61 -12.39 16.29 16.53
CA ASP A 61 -11.95 17.12 15.41
C ASP A 61 -10.96 16.36 14.52
N ARG A 62 -10.88 16.74 13.25
CA ARG A 62 -9.93 16.13 12.29
C ARG A 62 -8.76 17.07 12.07
N LEU A 63 -7.56 16.44 11.98
CA LEU A 63 -6.31 17.11 11.63
C LEU A 63 -5.80 16.51 10.33
N ALA A 64 -5.80 17.27 9.23
CA ALA A 64 -5.11 16.86 8.02
C ALA A 64 -3.59 16.95 8.25
N ILE A 65 -2.83 15.91 7.86
CA ILE A 65 -1.38 15.86 8.04
C ILE A 65 -0.73 15.68 6.68
N VAL A 66 0.00 16.68 6.20
CA VAL A 66 0.78 16.68 4.96
C VAL A 66 2.23 16.97 5.29
N MET A 67 2.95 15.98 5.75
CA MET A 67 4.36 16.08 6.17
C MET A 67 5.20 15.01 5.45
N PRO A 68 6.24 15.39 4.70
CA PRO A 68 7.11 14.44 4.01
C PRO A 68 8.07 13.72 4.95
N ASP A 69 8.47 14.37 6.04
CA ASP A 69 9.52 13.93 6.95
C ASP A 69 8.94 13.11 8.11
N GLY A 70 9.41 11.87 8.25
CA GLY A 70 8.85 10.91 9.20
C GLY A 70 9.02 11.34 10.67
N GLN A 71 10.13 12.02 11.00
CA GLN A 71 10.41 12.52 12.34
C GLN A 71 9.44 13.63 12.80
N ASP A 72 8.72 14.24 11.87
CA ASP A 72 7.63 15.19 12.16
C ASP A 72 6.27 14.55 12.07
N PHE A 73 6.07 13.76 11.02
CA PHE A 73 4.80 13.09 10.75
C PHE A 73 4.38 12.20 11.92
N VAL A 74 5.29 11.32 12.38
CA VAL A 74 4.96 10.30 13.40
C VAL A 74 4.58 10.93 14.73
N PRO A 75 5.38 11.85 15.33
CA PRO A 75 4.97 12.49 16.58
C PRO A 75 3.70 13.34 16.43
N THR A 76 3.47 13.97 15.27
CA THR A 76 2.24 14.77 15.03
C THR A 76 1.01 13.87 14.95
N PHE A 77 1.09 12.75 14.24
CA PHE A 77 0.02 11.76 14.17
C PHE A 77 -0.31 11.21 15.57
N LEU A 78 0.70 10.78 16.32
CA LEU A 78 0.53 10.25 17.67
C LEU A 78 0.03 11.30 18.65
N GLY A 79 0.47 12.56 18.51
CA GLY A 79 0.00 13.69 19.33
C GLY A 79 -1.46 14.02 19.07
N ALA A 80 -1.91 14.01 17.82
CA ALA A 80 -3.32 14.15 17.48
C ALA A 80 -4.16 13.04 18.14
N THR A 81 -3.74 11.77 17.96
CA THR A 81 -4.42 10.62 18.59
C THR A 81 -4.43 10.73 20.12
N TRP A 82 -3.32 11.16 20.73
CA TRP A 82 -3.22 11.41 22.18
C TRP A 82 -4.23 12.43 22.68
N ALA A 83 -4.48 13.47 21.90
CA ALA A 83 -5.46 14.50 22.19
C ALA A 83 -6.91 14.10 21.89
N GLY A 84 -7.15 12.93 21.29
CA GLY A 84 -8.46 12.50 20.81
C GLY A 84 -8.87 13.16 19.48
N ILE A 85 -7.94 13.82 18.83
CA ILE A 85 -8.11 14.42 17.50
C ILE A 85 -7.87 13.32 16.47
N ILE A 86 -8.71 13.27 15.44
CA ILE A 86 -8.66 12.24 14.39
C ILE A 86 -7.67 12.65 13.31
N PRO A 87 -6.50 12.01 13.20
CA PRO A 87 -5.54 12.30 12.13
C PRO A 87 -6.09 11.87 10.76
N VAL A 88 -5.77 12.66 9.74
CA VAL A 88 -6.05 12.38 8.33
C VAL A 88 -4.73 12.47 7.57
N PRO A 89 -3.98 11.36 7.46
CA PRO A 89 -2.70 11.33 6.75
C PRO A 89 -2.92 11.51 5.25
N LEU A 90 -2.22 12.48 4.65
CA LEU A 90 -2.36 12.83 3.24
C LEU A 90 -0.99 12.91 2.55
N PRO A 91 -0.90 12.53 1.27
CA PRO A 91 0.36 12.55 0.55
C PRO A 91 0.87 13.98 0.31
N PRO A 92 2.17 14.25 0.48
CA PRO A 92 2.77 15.50 0.03
C PRO A 92 2.86 15.55 -1.53
N PRO A 93 3.07 16.72 -2.14
CA PRO A 93 3.21 16.84 -3.57
C PRO A 93 4.47 16.10 -4.07
N LEU A 94 4.30 15.20 -5.04
CA LEU A 94 5.40 14.40 -5.59
C LEU A 94 6.26 15.15 -6.60
N SER A 95 5.72 16.18 -7.25
CA SER A 95 6.46 17.05 -8.18
C SER A 95 5.84 18.43 -8.27
N LEU A 96 6.67 19.44 -8.48
CA LEU A 96 6.23 20.83 -8.65
C LEU A 96 5.49 21.07 -9.99
N GLY A 97 5.67 20.21 -10.98
CA GLY A 97 5.05 20.36 -12.32
C GLY A 97 3.56 20.00 -12.39
N LYS A 98 2.96 19.42 -11.34
CA LYS A 98 1.54 19.00 -11.31
C LYS A 98 0.80 19.57 -10.08
N LEU A 99 1.21 20.74 -9.60
CA LEU A 99 0.68 21.33 -8.37
C LEU A 99 -0.82 21.62 -8.40
N ASP A 100 -1.38 22.05 -9.51
CA ASP A 100 -2.81 22.39 -9.59
C ASP A 100 -3.71 21.16 -9.49
N SER A 101 -3.33 20.06 -10.16
CA SER A 101 -4.03 18.78 -10.03
C SER A 101 -3.92 18.23 -8.60
N TYR A 102 -2.73 18.34 -7.99
CA TYR A 102 -2.51 17.95 -6.61
C TYR A 102 -3.37 18.77 -5.64
N ARG A 103 -3.37 20.12 -5.77
CA ARG A 103 -4.18 21.03 -4.94
C ARG A 103 -5.67 20.73 -5.04
N SER A 104 -6.16 20.45 -6.24
CA SER A 104 -7.56 20.08 -6.46
C SER A 104 -7.91 18.75 -5.80
N SER A 105 -7.06 17.74 -5.92
CA SER A 105 -7.24 16.45 -5.26
C SER A 105 -7.17 16.56 -3.73
N LEU A 106 -6.22 17.34 -3.20
CA LEU A 106 -6.08 17.59 -1.78
C LEU A 106 -7.32 18.30 -1.22
N ALA A 107 -7.79 19.35 -1.90
CA ALA A 107 -8.99 20.07 -1.50
C ALA A 107 -10.24 19.16 -1.50
N ALA A 108 -10.37 18.25 -2.49
CA ALA A 108 -11.48 17.30 -2.53
C ALA A 108 -11.47 16.34 -1.33
N VAL A 109 -10.29 15.83 -0.95
CA VAL A 109 -10.16 14.99 0.26
C VAL A 109 -10.45 15.78 1.53
N MET A 110 -9.87 16.97 1.66
CA MET A 110 -10.10 17.82 2.84
C MET A 110 -11.56 18.27 2.97
N ASN A 111 -12.25 18.56 1.86
CA ASN A 111 -13.69 18.88 1.90
C ASN A 111 -14.54 17.69 2.37
N LYS A 112 -14.14 16.44 2.08
CA LYS A 112 -14.81 15.26 2.60
C LYS A 112 -14.48 14.98 4.06
N ALA A 113 -13.20 15.16 4.46
CA ALA A 113 -12.73 14.96 5.83
C ALA A 113 -13.14 16.07 6.79
N GLU A 114 -13.33 17.30 6.29
CA GLU A 114 -13.61 18.52 7.07
C GLU A 114 -12.62 18.70 8.25
N PRO A 115 -11.31 18.80 7.99
CA PRO A 115 -10.34 19.00 9.07
C PRO A 115 -10.47 20.41 9.66
N ALA A 116 -10.33 20.51 10.99
CA ALA A 116 -10.26 21.82 11.65
C ALA A 116 -8.94 22.54 11.35
N TYR A 117 -7.84 21.79 11.27
CA TYR A 117 -6.51 22.31 10.93
C TYR A 117 -5.79 21.43 9.93
N LEU A 118 -4.85 22.04 9.20
CA LEU A 118 -3.86 21.37 8.35
C LEU A 118 -2.48 21.49 9.01
N ALA A 119 -1.87 20.34 9.35
CA ALA A 119 -0.50 20.25 9.81
C ALA A 119 0.45 19.96 8.64
N THR A 120 1.46 20.80 8.46
CA THR A 120 2.42 20.69 7.36
C THR A 120 3.82 21.13 7.79
N THR A 121 4.74 21.37 6.86
CA THR A 121 6.05 21.99 7.11
C THR A 121 6.06 23.40 6.56
N ALA A 122 6.89 24.28 7.11
CA ALA A 122 7.03 25.67 6.62
C ALA A 122 7.33 25.72 5.10
N LYS A 123 8.09 24.75 4.59
CA LYS A 123 8.38 24.65 3.15
C LYS A 123 7.16 24.38 2.26
N LEU A 124 6.15 23.73 2.78
CA LEU A 124 4.95 23.36 2.04
C LEU A 124 3.77 24.28 2.32
N GLU A 125 3.85 25.14 3.31
CA GLU A 125 2.75 26.04 3.74
C GLU A 125 2.23 26.89 2.57
N ASP A 126 3.12 27.59 1.87
CA ASP A 126 2.75 28.40 0.70
C ASP A 126 2.14 27.55 -0.44
N VAL A 127 2.72 26.36 -0.66
CA VAL A 127 2.25 25.43 -1.71
C VAL A 127 0.84 24.95 -1.43
N LEU A 128 0.51 24.73 -0.15
CA LEU A 128 -0.77 24.18 0.29
C LEU A 128 -1.81 25.27 0.58
N GLY A 129 -1.40 26.52 0.83
CA GLY A 129 -2.28 27.63 1.19
C GLY A 129 -3.43 27.84 0.22
N SER A 130 -3.18 27.70 -1.09
CA SER A 130 -4.23 27.81 -2.11
C SER A 130 -5.20 26.61 -2.17
N ALA A 131 -4.81 25.44 -1.64
CA ALA A 131 -5.74 24.32 -1.45
C ALA A 131 -6.52 24.51 -0.13
N ALA A 132 -5.85 24.97 0.92
CA ALA A 132 -6.43 25.26 2.22
C ALA A 132 -7.58 26.30 2.11
N SER A 133 -7.39 27.37 1.33
CA SER A 133 -8.42 28.40 1.10
C SER A 133 -9.71 27.88 0.43
N ARG A 134 -9.69 26.68 -0.16
CA ARG A 134 -10.87 26.04 -0.78
C ARG A 134 -11.61 25.10 0.18
N VAL A 135 -11.23 25.04 1.45
CA VAL A 135 -11.82 24.16 2.47
C VAL A 135 -12.49 25.00 3.56
N PRO A 136 -13.81 25.19 3.49
CA PRO A 136 -14.54 26.07 4.41
C PRO A 136 -14.43 25.68 5.90
N ALA A 137 -14.25 24.38 6.18
CA ALA A 137 -14.13 23.88 7.55
C ALA A 137 -12.78 24.20 8.19
N LEU A 138 -11.76 24.56 7.40
CA LEU A 138 -10.40 24.74 7.88
C LEU A 138 -10.25 26.09 8.60
N GLN A 139 -9.84 26.05 9.87
CA GLN A 139 -9.63 27.22 10.72
C GLN A 139 -8.20 27.78 10.58
N GLY A 140 -7.22 26.93 10.23
CA GLY A 140 -5.84 27.36 10.08
C GLY A 140 -4.88 26.26 9.62
N VAL A 141 -3.64 26.69 9.45
CA VAL A 141 -2.49 25.84 9.17
C VAL A 141 -1.54 25.91 10.35
N VAL A 142 -0.90 24.80 10.69
CA VAL A 142 0.15 24.75 11.71
C VAL A 142 1.35 24.02 11.14
N THR A 143 2.55 24.54 11.41
CA THR A 143 3.78 23.92 10.87
C THR A 143 4.38 22.92 11.84
N ALA A 144 5.18 21.99 11.30
CA ALA A 144 5.96 21.06 12.12
C ALA A 144 6.94 21.80 13.03
N GLU A 145 7.46 22.91 12.54
CA GLU A 145 8.38 23.81 13.25
C GLU A 145 7.70 24.42 14.49
N ASP A 146 6.44 24.88 14.35
CA ASP A 146 5.64 25.37 15.50
C ASP A 146 5.38 24.25 16.50
N LEU A 147 5.02 23.06 16.01
CA LEU A 147 4.69 21.91 16.86
C LEU A 147 5.90 21.32 17.60
N ARG A 148 7.12 21.55 17.12
CA ARG A 148 8.36 21.14 17.81
C ARG A 148 8.70 22.07 18.98
N ALA A 149 8.27 23.32 18.94
CA ALA A 149 8.50 24.25 20.03
C ALA A 149 7.88 23.74 21.35
N GLU A 150 8.24 24.29 22.47
CA GLU A 150 7.58 23.96 23.74
C GLU A 150 6.12 24.41 23.71
N ALA A 151 5.21 23.50 24.05
CA ALA A 151 3.79 23.80 24.00
C ALA A 151 3.41 24.87 25.03
N PRO A 152 2.44 25.76 24.69
CA PRO A 152 1.90 26.74 25.63
C PRO A 152 1.41 26.07 26.92
N ALA A 153 1.59 26.77 28.05
CA ALA A 153 1.17 26.27 29.37
C ALA A 153 -0.35 26.01 29.47
N ALA A 154 -1.15 26.67 28.63
CA ALA A 154 -2.60 26.44 28.54
C ALA A 154 -2.99 25.10 27.86
N GLY A 155 -2.07 24.42 27.20
CA GLY A 155 -2.33 23.14 26.52
C GLY A 155 -2.33 21.99 27.49
N ALA A 156 -3.46 21.28 27.63
CA ALA A 156 -3.54 20.06 28.44
C ALA A 156 -2.70 18.93 27.82
N ARG A 157 -1.94 18.22 28.65
CA ARG A 157 -0.98 17.17 28.25
C ARG A 157 -1.49 15.75 28.50
N GLU A 158 -2.56 15.59 29.26
CA GLU A 158 -3.12 14.29 29.60
C GLU A 158 -3.68 13.59 28.36
N PRO A 159 -3.52 12.25 28.28
CA PRO A 159 -4.11 11.47 27.20
C PRO A 159 -5.63 11.39 27.33
N VAL A 160 -6.31 11.17 26.20
CA VAL A 160 -7.70 10.72 26.26
C VAL A 160 -7.76 9.20 26.46
N GLU A 161 -8.90 8.70 26.92
CA GLU A 161 -9.19 7.26 27.02
C GLU A 161 -10.23 6.89 25.96
N PRO A 162 -9.78 6.53 24.74
CA PRO A 162 -10.71 6.22 23.67
C PRO A 162 -11.37 4.85 23.88
N ARG A 163 -12.62 4.74 23.44
CA ARG A 163 -13.34 3.47 23.34
C ARG A 163 -12.87 2.71 22.09
N ALA A 164 -13.10 1.40 22.09
CA ALA A 164 -12.75 0.56 20.94
C ALA A 164 -13.41 1.02 19.63
N ASP A 165 -14.65 1.53 19.71
CA ASP A 165 -15.42 1.99 18.56
C ASP A 165 -15.11 3.43 18.13
N ASP A 166 -14.33 4.18 18.90
CA ASP A 166 -13.91 5.53 18.49
C ASP A 166 -12.96 5.45 17.30
N ILE A 167 -13.07 6.45 16.40
CA ILE A 167 -12.20 6.55 15.24
C ILE A 167 -10.78 6.91 15.70
N ALA A 168 -9.82 6.06 15.38
CA ALA A 168 -8.40 6.32 15.61
C ALA A 168 -7.83 7.26 14.55
N PHE A 169 -8.19 7.07 13.30
CA PHE A 169 -7.82 7.93 12.16
C PHE A 169 -8.67 7.64 10.92
N LEU A 170 -8.59 8.53 9.93
CA LEU A 170 -9.22 8.34 8.61
C LEU A 170 -8.15 8.02 7.56
N GLN A 171 -8.21 6.82 6.98
CA GLN A 171 -7.32 6.44 5.88
C GLN A 171 -8.03 6.72 4.55
N PHE A 172 -7.61 7.75 3.83
CA PHE A 172 -8.13 8.00 2.49
C PHE A 172 -7.47 7.08 1.47
N THR A 173 -8.29 6.37 0.72
CA THR A 173 -7.84 5.52 -0.37
C THR A 173 -7.98 6.25 -1.70
N SER A 174 -7.05 6.00 -2.61
CA SER A 174 -7.07 6.51 -3.98
C SER A 174 -8.02 5.71 -4.88
N GLY A 175 -9.20 5.34 -4.38
CA GLY A 175 -10.15 4.45 -5.05
C GLY A 175 -10.27 4.66 -6.57
N SER A 176 -10.74 3.66 -7.29
CA SER A 176 -11.00 3.71 -8.74
C SER A 176 -12.09 4.72 -9.14
N THR A 177 -12.77 5.32 -8.15
CA THR A 177 -13.83 6.33 -8.33
C THR A 177 -13.25 7.74 -8.16
N ALA A 178 -13.85 8.71 -8.86
CA ALA A 178 -13.43 10.13 -8.78
C ALA A 178 -13.60 10.74 -7.36
N THR A 179 -14.44 10.14 -6.51
CA THR A 179 -14.74 10.65 -5.17
C THR A 179 -13.84 9.98 -4.12
N PRO A 180 -13.08 10.76 -3.33
CA PRO A 180 -12.26 10.22 -2.26
C PRO A 180 -13.10 9.52 -1.18
N ARG A 181 -12.67 8.33 -0.74
CA ARG A 181 -13.30 7.58 0.35
C ARG A 181 -12.36 7.51 1.55
N GLY A 182 -12.82 7.99 2.69
CA GLY A 182 -12.08 7.93 3.95
C GLY A 182 -12.52 6.71 4.76
N VAL A 183 -11.65 5.72 4.89
CA VAL A 183 -11.91 4.52 5.71
C VAL A 183 -11.83 4.90 7.18
N GLU A 184 -12.86 4.60 7.96
CA GLU A 184 -12.92 4.82 9.40
C GLU A 184 -12.22 3.68 10.16
N VAL A 185 -10.94 3.86 10.43
CA VAL A 185 -10.18 2.90 11.26
C VAL A 185 -10.45 3.24 12.73
N THR A 186 -11.02 2.27 13.46
CA THR A 186 -11.30 2.42 14.90
C THR A 186 -10.11 1.99 15.75
N HIS A 187 -10.08 2.38 17.03
CA HIS A 187 -9.06 1.88 17.97
C HIS A 187 -9.13 0.37 18.13
N GLY A 188 -10.34 -0.21 18.06
CA GLY A 188 -10.56 -1.66 18.13
C GLY A 188 -10.01 -2.39 16.91
N SER A 189 -10.36 -1.96 15.70
CA SER A 189 -9.87 -2.60 14.47
C SER A 189 -8.36 -2.45 14.30
N LEU A 190 -7.80 -1.29 14.68
CA LEU A 190 -6.36 -1.05 14.68
C LEU A 190 -5.62 -1.99 15.65
N ARG A 191 -6.11 -2.12 16.89
CA ARG A 191 -5.53 -3.03 17.87
C ARG A 191 -5.57 -4.47 17.39
N ALA A 192 -6.72 -4.92 16.88
CA ALA A 192 -6.89 -6.28 16.36
C ALA A 192 -5.93 -6.56 15.20
N ASN A 193 -5.78 -5.60 14.28
CA ASN A 193 -4.89 -5.77 13.14
C ASN A 193 -3.41 -5.72 13.53
N ALA A 194 -3.02 -4.81 14.44
CA ALA A 194 -1.66 -4.76 14.98
C ALA A 194 -1.28 -6.08 15.68
N TRP A 195 -2.21 -6.69 16.42
CA TRP A 195 -2.01 -8.00 17.02
C TRP A 195 -1.84 -9.09 15.95
N ALA A 196 -2.77 -9.16 14.99
CA ALA A 196 -2.76 -10.14 13.91
C ALA A 196 -1.45 -10.08 13.10
N ILE A 197 -0.99 -8.87 12.76
CA ILE A 197 0.28 -8.68 12.05
C ILE A 197 1.46 -9.13 12.88
N MET A 198 1.59 -8.62 14.10
CA MET A 198 2.83 -8.74 14.88
C MET A 198 2.93 -10.07 15.63
N ARG A 199 1.80 -10.63 16.11
CA ARG A 199 1.79 -11.86 16.91
C ARG A 199 1.44 -13.09 16.10
N ASP A 200 0.37 -13.02 15.33
CA ASP A 200 -0.12 -14.19 14.60
C ASP A 200 0.66 -14.38 13.29
N GLY A 201 0.89 -13.28 12.55
CA GLY A 201 1.58 -13.30 11.26
C GLY A 201 3.09 -13.31 11.36
N LEU A 202 3.68 -12.30 11.98
CA LEU A 202 5.14 -12.11 12.01
C LEU A 202 5.82 -12.77 13.21
N GLN A 203 5.08 -13.11 14.26
CA GLN A 203 5.61 -13.72 15.49
C GLN A 203 6.82 -12.93 16.04
N VAL A 204 6.64 -11.58 16.14
CA VAL A 204 7.76 -10.69 16.46
C VAL A 204 8.27 -10.88 17.89
N GLU A 205 9.57 -10.76 18.01
CA GLU A 205 10.33 -10.71 19.26
C GLU A 205 11.01 -9.33 19.37
N SER A 206 10.46 -8.43 20.21
CA SER A 206 10.93 -7.03 20.29
C SER A 206 12.42 -6.87 20.67
N ALA A 207 13.03 -7.89 21.29
CA ALA A 207 14.44 -7.88 21.66
C ALA A 207 15.38 -8.16 20.48
N THR A 208 14.90 -8.88 19.45
CA THR A 208 15.73 -9.37 18.35
C THR A 208 15.29 -8.88 16.99
N ASP A 209 14.01 -8.51 16.86
CA ASP A 209 13.46 -8.01 15.60
C ASP A 209 13.57 -6.49 15.46
N SER A 210 13.81 -6.07 14.24
CA SER A 210 13.80 -4.67 13.85
C SER A 210 13.28 -4.54 12.41
N GLY A 211 12.48 -3.48 12.19
CA GLY A 211 11.95 -3.15 10.88
C GLY A 211 12.87 -2.23 10.09
N VAL A 212 12.86 -2.35 8.76
CA VAL A 212 13.38 -1.31 7.84
C VAL A 212 12.31 -1.02 6.81
N SER A 213 11.92 0.26 6.67
CA SER A 213 10.84 0.65 5.77
C SER A 213 11.17 1.93 5.01
N TRP A 214 10.89 1.91 3.71
CA TRP A 214 10.87 3.11 2.86
C TRP A 214 9.43 3.49 2.45
N LEU A 215 8.43 2.76 2.94
CA LEU A 215 7.04 2.96 2.59
C LEU A 215 6.55 4.34 3.06
N PRO A 216 5.74 5.03 2.24
CA PRO A 216 5.16 6.32 2.63
C PRO A 216 4.29 6.18 3.88
N LEU A 217 4.48 7.08 4.84
CA LEU A 217 3.77 7.06 6.13
C LEU A 217 2.31 7.52 6.06
N TYR A 218 1.90 8.13 4.95
CA TYR A 218 0.50 8.46 4.67
C TYR A 218 -0.28 7.30 4.01
N HIS A 219 0.38 6.16 3.77
CA HIS A 219 -0.20 4.95 3.22
C HIS A 219 -0.35 3.88 4.31
N ASP A 220 -1.42 3.08 4.26
CA ASP A 220 -1.76 2.07 5.26
C ASP A 220 -0.59 1.12 5.59
N MET A 221 0.10 0.56 4.59
CA MET A 221 1.21 -0.38 4.80
C MET A 221 2.40 0.29 5.52
N GLY A 222 2.73 1.55 5.20
CA GLY A 222 3.77 2.30 5.89
C GLY A 222 3.35 2.74 7.30
N LEU A 223 2.14 3.27 7.43
CA LEU A 223 1.62 3.79 8.70
C LEU A 223 1.29 2.65 9.68
N ILE A 224 0.41 1.76 9.29
CA ILE A 224 -0.07 0.72 10.21
C ILE A 224 1.02 -0.35 10.41
N GLY A 225 1.64 -0.82 9.32
CA GLY A 225 2.62 -1.89 9.36
C GLY A 225 3.93 -1.51 10.05
N PHE A 226 4.43 -0.27 9.84
CA PHE A 226 5.76 0.13 10.32
C PHE A 226 5.76 1.25 11.37
N VAL A 227 4.64 1.91 11.64
CA VAL A 227 4.55 2.87 12.75
C VAL A 227 3.64 2.34 13.85
N LEU A 228 2.35 2.14 13.56
CA LEU A 228 1.35 1.88 14.59
C LEU A 228 1.51 0.48 15.22
N SER A 229 1.64 -0.57 14.41
CA SER A 229 1.86 -1.93 14.92
C SER A 229 3.17 -2.08 15.72
N PRO A 230 4.32 -1.51 15.27
CA PRO A 230 5.53 -1.44 16.07
C PRO A 230 5.39 -0.69 17.40
N VAL A 231 4.58 0.38 17.48
CA VAL A 231 4.29 1.07 18.76
C VAL A 231 3.59 0.13 19.74
N PHE A 232 2.62 -0.68 19.30
CA PHE A 232 1.96 -1.66 20.15
C PHE A 232 2.93 -2.72 20.72
N HIS A 233 3.93 -3.13 19.94
CA HIS A 233 4.80 -4.26 20.27
C HIS A 233 6.25 -3.87 20.60
N LYS A 234 6.56 -2.56 20.63
CA LYS A 234 7.90 -2.02 20.93
C LYS A 234 9.00 -2.56 20.01
N VAL A 235 8.69 -2.69 18.72
CA VAL A 235 9.66 -3.09 17.69
C VAL A 235 10.32 -1.86 17.08
N GLY A 236 11.64 -1.76 17.15
CA GLY A 236 12.39 -0.66 16.53
C GLY A 236 12.26 -0.68 15.01
N VAL A 237 12.18 0.50 14.38
CA VAL A 237 12.11 0.62 12.91
C VAL A 237 13.05 1.71 12.42
N THR A 238 13.78 1.42 11.34
CA THR A 238 14.56 2.42 10.59
C THR A 238 13.79 2.84 9.35
N PHE A 239 13.51 4.13 9.23
CA PHE A 239 12.75 4.71 8.12
C PHE A 239 13.68 5.36 7.10
N ILE A 240 13.52 4.97 5.85
CA ILE A 240 14.16 5.56 4.68
C ILE A 240 13.15 6.49 4.02
N PRO A 241 13.47 7.74 3.69
CA PRO A 241 12.56 8.60 2.93
C PRO A 241 12.18 7.95 1.59
N ALA A 242 10.88 7.88 1.28
CA ALA A 242 10.40 7.27 0.04
C ALA A 242 11.04 7.86 -1.23
N PRO A 243 11.29 9.19 -1.35
CA PRO A 243 12.02 9.75 -2.49
C PRO A 243 13.45 9.22 -2.63
N SER A 244 14.11 8.86 -1.53
CA SER A 244 15.47 8.28 -1.56
C SER A 244 15.46 6.87 -2.16
N PHE A 245 14.47 6.05 -1.82
CA PHE A 245 14.26 4.75 -2.45
C PHE A 245 13.98 4.89 -3.97
N VAL A 246 13.10 5.81 -4.36
CA VAL A 246 12.77 6.02 -5.78
C VAL A 246 14.01 6.42 -6.60
N ARG A 247 14.87 7.28 -6.05
CA ARG A 247 16.14 7.67 -6.68
C ARG A 247 17.14 6.51 -6.73
N ASN A 248 17.27 5.79 -5.63
CA ASN A 248 18.22 4.69 -5.48
C ASN A 248 17.61 3.54 -4.67
N ALA A 249 17.02 2.54 -5.36
CA ALA A 249 16.35 1.43 -4.70
C ALA A 249 17.31 0.55 -3.87
N THR A 250 18.61 0.60 -4.14
CA THR A 250 19.59 -0.20 -3.39
C THR A 250 19.85 0.31 -1.97
N ILE A 251 19.43 1.55 -1.65
CA ILE A 251 19.47 2.08 -0.28
C ILE A 251 18.66 1.21 0.69
N TRP A 252 17.61 0.54 0.21
CA TRP A 252 16.80 -0.36 1.01
C TRP A 252 17.61 -1.54 1.56
N LEU A 253 18.35 -2.23 0.68
CA LEU A 253 19.19 -3.37 1.06
C LEU A 253 20.43 -2.94 1.86
N ASP A 254 21.01 -1.79 1.51
CA ASP A 254 22.11 -1.19 2.27
C ASP A 254 21.69 -0.87 3.71
N THR A 255 20.50 -0.31 3.88
CA THR A 255 19.97 0.00 5.22
C THR A 255 19.63 -1.29 5.99
N LEU A 256 19.04 -2.31 5.34
CA LEU A 256 18.81 -3.62 5.98
C LEU A 256 20.09 -4.24 6.50
N HIS A 257 21.15 -4.24 5.69
CA HIS A 257 22.47 -4.71 6.10
C HIS A 257 23.01 -3.90 7.29
N ARG A 258 23.04 -2.57 7.18
CA ARG A 258 23.66 -1.66 8.16
C ARG A 258 22.89 -1.62 9.48
N ALA A 259 21.57 -1.54 9.43
CA ALA A 259 20.71 -1.54 10.61
C ALA A 259 20.47 -2.95 11.18
N ARG A 260 20.99 -4.02 10.53
CA ARG A 260 20.74 -5.43 10.88
C ARG A 260 19.24 -5.74 10.95
N GLY A 261 18.46 -5.16 10.02
CA GLY A 261 17.02 -5.32 9.97
C GLY A 261 16.59 -6.76 9.71
N THR A 262 15.49 -7.17 10.33
CA THR A 262 14.96 -8.53 10.23
C THR A 262 13.65 -8.60 9.44
N ILE A 263 12.91 -7.49 9.33
CA ILE A 263 11.58 -7.41 8.73
C ILE A 263 11.50 -6.21 7.80
N SER A 264 11.04 -6.44 6.57
CA SER A 264 10.71 -5.37 5.63
C SER A 264 9.58 -5.80 4.71
N PHE A 265 8.75 -4.86 4.27
CA PHE A 265 7.67 -5.08 3.31
C PHE A 265 7.78 -4.11 2.14
N ALA A 266 7.39 -4.57 0.97
CA ALA A 266 7.34 -3.73 -0.23
C ALA A 266 6.34 -4.28 -1.25
N PRO A 267 5.84 -3.43 -2.16
CA PRO A 267 5.12 -3.88 -3.36
C PRO A 267 6.05 -4.64 -4.31
N ASN A 268 5.46 -5.44 -5.19
CA ASN A 268 6.17 -6.31 -6.12
C ASN A 268 7.20 -5.58 -7.00
N PHE A 269 6.87 -4.36 -7.48
CA PHE A 269 7.79 -3.57 -8.31
C PHE A 269 9.12 -3.24 -7.61
N ALA A 270 9.12 -3.12 -6.29
CA ALA A 270 10.32 -2.75 -5.54
C ALA A 270 11.37 -3.85 -5.55
N TYR A 271 10.93 -5.11 -5.50
CA TYR A 271 11.80 -6.29 -5.62
C TYR A 271 12.49 -6.32 -6.98
N ALA A 272 11.70 -6.17 -8.06
CA ALA A 272 12.24 -6.08 -9.42
C ALA A 272 13.24 -4.92 -9.58
N LEU A 273 12.90 -3.74 -9.03
CA LEU A 273 13.73 -2.55 -9.13
C LEU A 273 15.05 -2.70 -8.36
N ALA A 274 15.01 -3.22 -7.13
CA ALA A 274 16.19 -3.45 -6.31
C ALA A 274 17.11 -4.52 -6.94
N ALA A 275 16.52 -5.62 -7.41
CA ALA A 275 17.27 -6.67 -8.09
C ALA A 275 17.97 -6.14 -9.36
N ARG A 276 17.30 -5.35 -10.17
CA ARG A 276 17.87 -4.78 -11.40
C ARG A 276 19.01 -3.80 -11.13
N ARG A 277 18.93 -3.00 -10.05
CA ARG A 277 19.90 -1.94 -9.74
C ARG A 277 21.08 -2.37 -8.89
N ALA A 278 21.00 -3.52 -8.20
CA ALA A 278 22.09 -4.02 -7.37
C ALA A 278 23.30 -4.44 -8.23
N ARG A 279 24.46 -3.90 -7.88
CA ARG A 279 25.75 -4.10 -8.55
C ARG A 279 26.58 -5.17 -7.84
N PRO A 280 27.52 -5.87 -8.54
CA PRO A 280 28.36 -6.90 -7.94
C PRO A 280 29.11 -6.44 -6.69
N GLU A 281 29.62 -5.20 -6.67
CA GLU A 281 30.38 -4.66 -5.54
C GLU A 281 29.49 -4.47 -4.30
N GLN A 282 28.19 -4.24 -4.49
CA GLN A 282 27.21 -4.13 -3.40
C GLN A 282 26.85 -5.52 -2.87
N LEU A 283 26.62 -6.49 -3.77
CA LEU A 283 26.36 -7.87 -3.37
C LEU A 283 27.49 -8.46 -2.51
N ALA A 284 28.73 -8.12 -2.80
CA ALA A 284 29.90 -8.58 -2.04
C ALA A 284 29.98 -7.97 -0.61
N LYS A 285 29.25 -6.89 -0.34
CA LYS A 285 29.29 -6.17 0.96
C LYS A 285 28.11 -6.48 1.85
N TRP A 286 26.93 -6.76 1.25
CA TRP A 286 25.71 -6.93 2.03
C TRP A 286 25.64 -8.28 2.73
N ASP A 287 25.20 -8.27 3.96
CA ASP A 287 24.78 -9.43 4.73
C ASP A 287 23.28 -9.28 5.02
N LEU A 288 22.47 -10.10 4.38
CA LEU A 288 21.02 -10.16 4.53
C LEU A 288 20.55 -11.42 5.29
N SER A 289 21.49 -12.17 5.88
CA SER A 289 21.22 -13.44 6.58
C SER A 289 20.28 -13.26 7.79
N ARG A 290 20.21 -12.06 8.34
CA ARG A 290 19.30 -11.73 9.44
C ARG A 290 17.87 -11.43 9.01
N VAL A 291 17.64 -11.13 7.73
CA VAL A 291 16.30 -10.85 7.24
C VAL A 291 15.49 -12.15 7.24
N ARG A 292 14.50 -12.19 8.10
CA ARG A 292 13.59 -13.33 8.20
C ARG A 292 12.26 -13.10 7.48
N VAL A 293 11.93 -11.83 7.18
CA VAL A 293 10.71 -11.46 6.44
C VAL A 293 11.01 -10.37 5.42
N PHE A 294 10.87 -10.71 4.16
CA PHE A 294 10.63 -9.82 3.04
C PHE A 294 9.19 -9.99 2.59
N GLY A 295 8.30 -9.19 3.17
CA GLY A 295 6.87 -9.26 2.85
C GLY A 295 6.53 -8.56 1.54
N CYS A 296 5.73 -9.21 0.71
CA CYS A 296 5.26 -8.68 -0.57
C CYS A 296 3.74 -8.62 -0.62
N GLY A 297 3.18 -7.45 -0.94
CA GLY A 297 1.73 -7.27 -1.03
C GLY A 297 1.33 -5.92 -1.59
N ALA A 298 0.07 -5.54 -1.34
CA ALA A 298 -0.56 -4.31 -1.79
C ALA A 298 -0.81 -4.22 -3.30
N GLU A 299 -0.27 -5.11 -4.11
CA GLU A 299 -0.52 -5.28 -5.55
C GLU A 299 -0.39 -6.76 -5.91
N PRO A 300 -0.83 -7.19 -7.11
CA PRO A 300 -0.63 -8.56 -7.54
C PRO A 300 0.84 -8.97 -7.53
N ILE A 301 1.10 -10.16 -6.99
CA ILE A 301 2.45 -10.65 -6.75
C ILE A 301 2.89 -11.53 -7.91
N ASN A 302 3.96 -11.12 -8.60
CA ASN A 302 4.58 -11.92 -9.65
C ASN A 302 5.56 -12.92 -9.02
N PRO A 303 5.31 -14.23 -9.11
CA PRO A 303 6.17 -15.24 -8.50
C PRO A 303 7.59 -15.27 -9.10
N GLY A 304 7.73 -14.96 -10.40
CA GLY A 304 9.02 -14.86 -11.06
C GLY A 304 9.90 -13.75 -10.50
N THR A 305 9.30 -12.58 -10.23
CA THR A 305 9.99 -11.44 -9.59
C THR A 305 10.54 -11.82 -8.22
N LEU A 306 9.74 -12.47 -7.39
CA LEU A 306 10.18 -12.87 -6.04
C LEU A 306 11.28 -13.92 -6.09
N ARG A 307 11.13 -14.95 -6.95
CA ARG A 307 12.19 -15.98 -7.12
C ARG A 307 13.49 -15.36 -7.61
N GLY A 308 13.45 -14.52 -8.64
CA GLY A 308 14.64 -13.84 -9.16
C GLY A 308 15.32 -12.92 -8.13
N PHE A 309 14.52 -12.30 -7.24
CA PHE A 309 15.06 -11.55 -6.12
C PHE A 309 15.78 -12.46 -5.11
N ALA A 310 15.15 -13.55 -4.66
CA ALA A 310 15.77 -14.50 -3.74
C ALA A 310 17.05 -15.11 -4.31
N GLU A 311 17.02 -15.54 -5.57
CA GLU A 311 18.18 -16.09 -6.27
C GLU A 311 19.34 -15.10 -6.33
N LYS A 312 19.07 -13.87 -6.74
CA LYS A 312 20.11 -12.83 -6.84
C LYS A 312 20.76 -12.51 -5.50
N PHE A 313 19.97 -12.44 -4.42
CA PHE A 313 20.47 -12.06 -3.10
C PHE A 313 20.83 -13.25 -2.19
N SER A 314 20.76 -14.48 -2.70
CA SER A 314 21.29 -15.67 -2.01
C SER A 314 22.77 -15.52 -1.68
N ALA A 315 23.55 -14.90 -2.58
CA ALA A 315 24.95 -14.56 -2.36
C ALA A 315 25.18 -13.61 -1.17
N CYS A 316 24.17 -12.86 -0.75
CA CYS A 316 24.16 -11.99 0.43
C CYS A 316 23.62 -12.71 1.68
N GLY A 317 23.40 -14.02 1.64
CA GLY A 317 22.85 -14.80 2.75
C GLY A 317 21.33 -14.73 2.87
N LEU A 318 20.59 -14.16 1.90
CA LEU A 318 19.13 -14.15 1.91
C LEU A 318 18.60 -15.57 1.73
N ARG A 319 17.74 -16.02 2.63
CA ARG A 319 17.04 -17.30 2.55
C ARG A 319 15.77 -17.16 1.69
N PRO A 320 15.46 -18.08 0.78
CA PRO A 320 14.24 -18.05 -0.02
C PRO A 320 12.96 -18.03 0.83
N GLU A 321 12.97 -18.65 2.00
CA GLU A 321 11.88 -18.71 2.97
C GLU A 321 11.59 -17.37 3.63
N ALA A 322 12.47 -16.37 3.48
CA ALA A 322 12.21 -15.02 3.96
C ALA A 322 11.17 -14.27 3.11
N LEU A 323 10.80 -14.79 1.93
CA LEU A 323 9.78 -14.18 1.09
C LEU A 323 8.38 -14.53 1.59
N VAL A 324 7.65 -13.53 2.08
CA VAL A 324 6.32 -13.69 2.69
C VAL A 324 5.27 -12.91 1.91
N PRO A 325 4.57 -13.55 0.96
CA PRO A 325 3.42 -12.96 0.31
C PRO A 325 2.32 -12.61 1.31
N SER A 326 1.61 -11.51 1.04
CA SER A 326 0.59 -11.00 1.93
C SER A 326 -0.61 -10.45 1.17
N TYR A 327 -1.79 -10.53 1.79
CA TYR A 327 -3.01 -9.92 1.30
C TYR A 327 -3.60 -8.99 2.34
N GLY A 328 -4.12 -7.85 1.88
CA GLY A 328 -4.80 -6.89 2.72
C GLY A 328 -5.23 -5.64 1.97
N LEU A 329 -6.02 -4.81 2.63
CA LEU A 329 -6.60 -3.57 2.11
C LEU A 329 -6.96 -2.65 3.27
N ALA A 330 -7.05 -1.35 3.00
CA ALA A 330 -7.35 -0.34 4.01
C ALA A 330 -8.70 -0.58 4.71
N GLU A 331 -9.69 -1.12 4.00
CA GLU A 331 -11.01 -1.45 4.53
C GLU A 331 -10.97 -2.60 5.57
N ALA A 332 -9.90 -3.41 5.58
CA ALA A 332 -9.59 -4.38 6.64
C ALA A 332 -8.52 -3.85 7.60
N THR A 333 -8.42 -2.54 7.76
CA THR A 333 -7.36 -1.80 8.46
C THR A 333 -6.04 -1.89 7.70
N LEU A 334 -5.43 -3.08 7.52
CA LEU A 334 -4.28 -3.31 6.65
C LEU A 334 -4.23 -4.77 6.20
N ALA A 335 -3.77 -5.69 7.04
CA ALA A 335 -3.48 -7.06 6.64
C ALA A 335 -4.61 -8.02 7.01
N VAL A 336 -4.87 -8.97 6.11
CA VAL A 336 -5.84 -10.06 6.27
C VAL A 336 -5.13 -11.40 6.44
N SER A 337 -4.03 -11.60 5.69
CA SER A 337 -3.25 -12.83 5.71
C SER A 337 -1.80 -12.61 5.33
N PHE A 338 -0.93 -13.48 5.85
CA PHE A 338 0.44 -13.67 5.40
C PHE A 338 0.65 -15.15 5.06
N ASP A 339 1.53 -15.43 4.11
CA ASP A 339 1.97 -16.82 3.88
C ASP A 339 2.87 -17.28 5.03
N GLY A 340 3.11 -18.58 5.13
CA GLY A 340 3.82 -19.19 6.26
C GLY A 340 5.24 -18.64 6.43
N LEU A 341 5.63 -18.38 7.68
CA LEU A 341 7.02 -18.03 8.00
C LEU A 341 7.89 -19.28 7.88
N ASP A 342 9.13 -19.09 7.40
CA ASP A 342 10.11 -20.16 7.18
C ASP A 342 9.62 -21.28 6.22
N GLU A 343 8.60 -20.99 5.41
CA GLU A 343 8.11 -21.85 4.34
C GLU A 343 8.59 -21.33 2.98
N PRO A 344 8.90 -22.21 2.01
CA PRO A 344 9.17 -21.78 0.64
C PRO A 344 7.97 -21.07 0.02
N LEU A 345 8.23 -20.14 -0.92
CA LEU A 345 7.19 -19.44 -1.67
C LEU A 345 6.19 -20.44 -2.28
N SER A 346 4.97 -20.42 -1.78
CA SER A 346 3.89 -21.30 -2.21
C SER A 346 3.15 -20.70 -3.40
N THR A 347 2.93 -21.51 -4.45
CA THR A 347 2.20 -21.10 -5.64
C THR A 347 1.29 -22.21 -6.14
N ASP A 348 0.20 -21.86 -6.81
CA ASP A 348 -0.70 -22.78 -7.49
C ASP A 348 -0.61 -22.56 -9.01
N VAL A 349 -0.29 -23.61 -9.76
CA VAL A 349 -0.26 -23.59 -11.22
C VAL A 349 -1.57 -24.20 -11.72
N ILE A 350 -2.34 -23.42 -12.47
CA ILE A 350 -3.68 -23.81 -12.90
C ILE A 350 -3.83 -23.74 -14.41
N ASP A 351 -4.75 -24.56 -14.93
CA ASP A 351 -5.13 -24.60 -16.34
C ASP A 351 -5.69 -23.24 -16.79
N ARG A 352 -5.11 -22.66 -17.82
CA ARG A 352 -5.45 -21.33 -18.33
C ARG A 352 -6.88 -21.27 -18.86
N ASP A 353 -7.29 -22.22 -19.69
CA ASP A 353 -8.62 -22.21 -20.32
C ASP A 353 -9.74 -22.42 -19.30
N ALA A 354 -9.53 -23.31 -18.33
CA ALA A 354 -10.45 -23.52 -17.22
C ALA A 354 -10.61 -22.23 -16.36
N TYR A 355 -9.52 -21.49 -16.18
CA TYR A 355 -9.53 -20.23 -15.44
C TYR A 355 -10.21 -19.09 -16.23
N GLU A 356 -9.73 -18.81 -17.44
CA GLU A 356 -10.20 -17.65 -18.25
C GLU A 356 -11.66 -17.78 -18.68
N ARG A 357 -12.12 -18.98 -19.02
CA ARG A 357 -13.52 -19.24 -19.45
C ARG A 357 -14.41 -19.73 -18.34
N GLY A 358 -13.88 -20.61 -17.49
CA GLY A 358 -14.67 -21.36 -16.51
C GLY A 358 -14.62 -20.81 -15.11
N LYS A 359 -13.79 -19.80 -14.83
CA LYS A 359 -13.52 -19.30 -13.47
C LYS A 359 -13.18 -20.42 -12.49
N ARG A 360 -12.41 -21.43 -12.94
CA ARG A 360 -12.01 -22.59 -12.15
C ARG A 360 -10.49 -22.73 -12.07
N ALA A 361 -9.96 -22.81 -10.86
CA ALA A 361 -8.54 -23.04 -10.60
C ALA A 361 -8.23 -24.55 -10.63
N VAL A 362 -8.15 -25.14 -11.81
CA VAL A 362 -7.82 -26.56 -11.99
C VAL A 362 -6.30 -26.72 -11.97
N SER A 363 -5.73 -27.32 -10.91
CA SER A 363 -4.28 -27.54 -10.80
C SER A 363 -3.73 -28.40 -11.93
N VAL A 364 -2.59 -27.98 -12.45
CA VAL A 364 -1.84 -28.69 -13.51
C VAL A 364 -0.34 -28.71 -13.20
N PRO A 365 0.42 -29.63 -13.80
CA PRO A 365 1.86 -29.68 -13.64
C PRO A 365 2.55 -28.38 -14.10
N ARG A 366 3.59 -27.95 -13.37
CA ARG A 366 4.34 -26.72 -13.63
C ARG A 366 4.94 -26.66 -15.05
N ALA A 367 5.28 -27.80 -15.66
CA ALA A 367 5.78 -27.87 -17.03
C ALA A 367 4.82 -27.25 -18.06
N ARG A 368 3.50 -27.14 -17.76
CA ARG A 368 2.53 -26.48 -18.63
C ARG A 368 2.71 -24.97 -18.74
N LEU A 369 3.45 -24.36 -17.82
CA LEU A 369 3.84 -22.94 -17.95
C LEU A 369 4.74 -22.71 -19.17
N GLU A 370 5.61 -23.68 -19.53
CA GLU A 370 6.55 -23.57 -20.65
C GLU A 370 5.85 -23.54 -22.02
N VAL A 371 4.64 -24.11 -22.10
CA VAL A 371 3.82 -24.13 -23.32
C VAL A 371 2.66 -23.15 -23.26
N ASN A 372 2.66 -22.24 -22.28
CA ASN A 372 1.70 -21.13 -22.11
C ASN A 372 0.22 -21.55 -21.95
N ASP A 373 -0.06 -22.78 -21.55
CA ASP A 373 -1.42 -23.27 -21.31
C ASP A 373 -1.80 -23.33 -19.82
N ALA A 374 -0.95 -22.75 -18.97
CA ALA A 374 -1.18 -22.58 -17.53
C ALA A 374 -0.91 -21.14 -17.08
N VAL A 375 -1.42 -20.79 -15.90
CA VAL A 375 -1.10 -19.56 -15.15
C VAL A 375 -0.70 -19.92 -13.73
N GLU A 376 0.14 -19.07 -13.12
CA GLU A 376 0.65 -19.29 -11.77
C GLU A 376 0.24 -18.16 -10.85
N PHE A 377 -0.40 -18.48 -9.72
CA PHE A 377 -0.77 -17.54 -8.68
C PHE A 377 -0.05 -17.85 -7.37
N VAL A 378 0.39 -16.79 -6.70
CA VAL A 378 1.05 -16.89 -5.39
C VAL A 378 0.00 -17.11 -4.30
N SER A 379 0.29 -17.99 -3.34
CA SER A 379 -0.46 -18.07 -2.10
C SER A 379 -0.14 -16.84 -1.23
N CYS A 380 -1.17 -16.18 -0.72
CA CYS A 380 -1.04 -15.15 0.31
C CYS A 380 -1.32 -15.70 1.71
N GLY A 381 -1.24 -17.02 1.89
CA GLY A 381 -1.46 -17.71 3.14
C GLY A 381 -2.93 -17.81 3.55
N ARG A 382 -3.15 -18.14 4.82
CA ARG A 382 -4.49 -18.23 5.42
C ARG A 382 -4.83 -16.96 6.15
N ALA A 383 -6.13 -16.66 6.24
CA ALA A 383 -6.62 -15.56 7.08
C ALA A 383 -6.08 -15.69 8.51
N PHE A 384 -5.76 -14.57 9.13
CA PHE A 384 -5.34 -14.55 10.54
C PHE A 384 -6.39 -15.15 11.47
N PRO A 385 -6.02 -15.62 12.66
CA PRO A 385 -6.96 -16.05 13.69
C PRO A 385 -8.08 -15.02 13.91
N ALA A 386 -9.31 -15.50 14.15
CA ALA A 386 -10.54 -14.70 14.26
C ALA A 386 -10.94 -13.92 12.99
N HIS A 387 -10.24 -14.12 11.86
CA HIS A 387 -10.64 -13.61 10.55
C HIS A 387 -11.10 -14.76 9.66
N GLU A 388 -11.97 -14.44 8.73
CA GLU A 388 -12.42 -15.37 7.71
C GLU A 388 -12.39 -14.72 6.33
N VAL A 389 -11.98 -15.49 5.32
CA VAL A 389 -12.04 -15.12 3.91
C VAL A 389 -12.84 -16.18 3.16
N GLY A 390 -13.68 -15.75 2.24
CA GLY A 390 -14.40 -16.62 1.33
C GLY A 390 -14.44 -16.03 -0.08
N ALA A 391 -14.52 -16.90 -1.09
CA ALA A 391 -14.85 -16.48 -2.44
C ALA A 391 -16.39 -16.56 -2.62
N PHE A 392 -16.96 -15.55 -3.27
CA PHE A 392 -18.41 -15.43 -3.45
C PHE A 392 -18.75 -15.15 -4.91
N ASP A 393 -19.90 -15.66 -5.36
CA ASP A 393 -20.45 -15.35 -6.68
C ASP A 393 -21.17 -13.97 -6.69
N THR A 394 -21.70 -13.62 -7.84
CA THR A 394 -22.45 -12.35 -8.03
C THR A 394 -23.75 -12.28 -7.24
N ASP A 395 -24.32 -13.42 -6.85
CA ASP A 395 -25.54 -13.52 -6.07
C ASP A 395 -25.27 -13.55 -4.55
N GLY A 396 -23.99 -13.54 -4.17
CA GLY A 396 -23.55 -13.55 -2.76
C GLY A 396 -23.52 -14.95 -2.14
N HIS A 397 -23.53 -16.00 -2.95
CA HIS A 397 -23.34 -17.37 -2.44
C HIS A 397 -21.86 -17.69 -2.32
N ARG A 398 -21.49 -18.29 -1.19
CA ARG A 398 -20.13 -18.73 -0.98
C ARG A 398 -19.76 -19.89 -1.90
N LEU A 399 -18.67 -19.72 -2.59
CA LEU A 399 -18.11 -20.71 -3.49
C LEU A 399 -17.26 -21.74 -2.72
N ARG A 400 -17.20 -22.97 -3.26
CA ARG A 400 -16.25 -23.98 -2.78
C ARG A 400 -14.85 -23.68 -3.29
N ASP A 401 -13.87 -24.31 -2.68
CA ASP A 401 -12.47 -24.20 -3.06
C ASP A 401 -12.28 -24.39 -4.57
N ARG A 402 -11.31 -23.67 -5.14
CA ARG A 402 -10.94 -23.67 -6.56
C ARG A 402 -11.97 -23.05 -7.52
N LEU A 403 -13.02 -22.41 -7.00
CA LEU A 403 -13.88 -21.55 -7.81
C LEU A 403 -13.50 -20.10 -7.57
N VAL A 404 -13.30 -19.36 -8.69
CA VAL A 404 -12.92 -17.95 -8.66
C VAL A 404 -14.16 -17.08 -8.46
N GLY A 405 -14.12 -16.25 -7.44
CA GLY A 405 -15.17 -15.28 -7.11
C GLY A 405 -14.58 -14.04 -6.47
N GLU A 406 -15.47 -13.14 -6.03
CA GLU A 406 -15.06 -12.00 -5.23
C GLU A 406 -14.66 -12.47 -3.83
N LEU A 407 -13.50 -12.03 -3.37
CA LEU A 407 -13.03 -12.32 -2.01
C LEU A 407 -13.75 -11.41 -1.02
N TRP A 408 -14.45 -12.01 -0.07
CA TRP A 408 -15.06 -11.29 1.04
C TRP A 408 -14.35 -11.62 2.34
N VAL A 409 -14.25 -10.61 3.21
CA VAL A 409 -13.51 -10.70 4.47
C VAL A 409 -14.44 -10.37 5.64
N ARG A 410 -14.29 -11.08 6.74
CA ARG A 410 -14.86 -10.68 8.03
C ARG A 410 -13.87 -10.93 9.15
N GLY A 411 -13.97 -10.13 10.21
CA GLY A 411 -13.09 -10.26 11.38
C GLY A 411 -12.92 -8.94 12.11
N PRO A 412 -12.23 -8.95 13.24
CA PRO A 412 -12.12 -7.81 14.14
C PRO A 412 -11.26 -6.65 13.56
N SER A 413 -10.51 -6.89 12.49
CA SER A 413 -9.73 -5.85 11.79
C SER A 413 -10.52 -5.09 10.74
N VAL A 414 -11.75 -5.52 10.40
CA VAL A 414 -12.57 -4.81 9.41
C VAL A 414 -12.93 -3.43 9.96
N ALA A 415 -12.72 -2.41 9.15
CA ALA A 415 -13.01 -1.02 9.48
C ALA A 415 -14.52 -0.79 9.66
N ARG A 416 -14.90 0.30 10.30
CA ARG A 416 -16.30 0.60 10.59
C ARG A 416 -17.12 0.94 9.35
N GLY A 417 -16.49 1.55 8.34
CA GLY A 417 -17.15 2.01 7.13
C GLY A 417 -16.37 3.14 6.46
N TYR A 418 -17.06 3.87 5.59
CA TYR A 418 -16.54 5.08 4.95
C TYR A 418 -17.10 6.34 5.60
N TYR A 419 -16.23 7.25 5.96
CA TYR A 419 -16.57 8.50 6.64
C TYR A 419 -17.55 9.35 5.83
N LYS A 420 -18.71 9.64 6.45
CA LYS A 420 -19.81 10.41 5.84
C LYS A 420 -20.27 9.84 4.48
N ASP A 421 -20.24 8.52 4.35
CA ASP A 421 -20.70 7.83 3.15
C ASP A 421 -21.45 6.54 3.53
N PRO A 422 -22.66 6.68 4.09
CA PRO A 422 -23.42 5.53 4.59
C PRO A 422 -23.85 4.57 3.47
N GLU A 423 -24.10 5.07 2.26
CA GLU A 423 -24.51 4.29 1.12
C GLU A 423 -23.37 3.38 0.65
N ALA A 424 -22.19 3.93 0.39
CA ALA A 424 -21.02 3.13 0.07
C ALA A 424 -20.59 2.21 1.22
N SER A 425 -20.81 2.63 2.48
CA SER A 425 -20.54 1.77 3.65
C SER A 425 -21.47 0.56 3.66
N GLN A 426 -22.77 0.75 3.41
CA GLN A 426 -23.73 -0.35 3.36
C GLN A 426 -23.44 -1.31 2.19
N GLU A 427 -23.05 -0.77 1.02
CA GLU A 427 -22.67 -1.58 -0.14
C GLU A 427 -21.43 -2.45 0.16
N THR A 428 -20.40 -1.86 0.80
CA THR A 428 -19.09 -2.50 0.99
C THR A 428 -19.03 -3.35 2.26
N PHE A 429 -19.62 -2.91 3.37
CA PHE A 429 -19.51 -3.56 4.70
C PHE A 429 -20.82 -4.20 5.18
N GLY A 430 -21.85 -4.20 4.34
CA GLY A 430 -23.17 -4.73 4.70
C GLY A 430 -23.19 -6.26 4.83
N GLY A 431 -24.14 -6.76 5.65
CA GLY A 431 -24.34 -8.21 5.80
C GLY A 431 -23.25 -8.94 6.61
N GLY A 432 -22.40 -8.20 7.35
CA GLY A 432 -21.35 -8.79 8.20
C GLY A 432 -20.11 -9.24 7.43
N TRP A 433 -19.99 -8.88 6.16
CA TRP A 433 -18.84 -9.13 5.32
C TRP A 433 -18.36 -7.83 4.66
N LEU A 434 -17.05 -7.67 4.59
CA LEU A 434 -16.37 -6.69 3.75
C LEU A 434 -16.26 -7.24 2.33
N ARG A 435 -16.91 -6.62 1.36
CA ARG A 435 -16.77 -6.89 -0.07
C ARG A 435 -15.56 -6.15 -0.60
N THR A 436 -14.51 -6.91 -0.97
CA THR A 436 -13.21 -6.30 -1.27
C THR A 436 -13.09 -5.76 -2.69
N GLY A 437 -13.90 -6.26 -3.61
CA GLY A 437 -13.75 -6.04 -5.05
C GLY A 437 -12.55 -6.77 -5.66
N ASP A 438 -11.79 -7.52 -4.87
CA ASP A 438 -10.70 -8.36 -5.36
C ASP A 438 -11.23 -9.73 -5.75
N LEU A 439 -10.75 -10.29 -6.86
CA LEU A 439 -11.05 -11.63 -7.33
C LEU A 439 -10.00 -12.62 -6.85
N GLY A 440 -10.44 -13.82 -6.56
CA GLY A 440 -9.54 -14.89 -6.15
C GLY A 440 -10.27 -16.19 -5.84
N TYR A 441 -9.51 -17.14 -5.34
CA TYR A 441 -10.01 -18.45 -4.92
C TYR A 441 -9.24 -18.96 -3.71
N LEU A 442 -9.77 -19.96 -3.03
CA LEU A 442 -9.13 -20.63 -1.91
C LEU A 442 -8.71 -22.05 -2.30
N VAL A 443 -7.62 -22.51 -1.70
CA VAL A 443 -7.16 -23.92 -1.72
C VAL A 443 -6.76 -24.29 -0.31
N ASP A 444 -7.50 -25.19 0.32
CA ASP A 444 -7.26 -25.59 1.71
C ASP A 444 -7.16 -24.38 2.66
N GLY A 445 -7.99 -23.35 2.43
CA GLY A 445 -8.00 -22.11 3.17
C GLY A 445 -6.87 -21.12 2.84
N ARG A 446 -5.94 -21.43 1.93
CA ARG A 446 -4.92 -20.52 1.41
C ARG A 446 -5.53 -19.63 0.33
N ILE A 447 -5.28 -18.34 0.40
CA ILE A 447 -5.86 -17.31 -0.46
C ILE A 447 -4.96 -17.09 -1.67
N HIS A 448 -5.55 -17.14 -2.87
CA HIS A 448 -4.90 -16.81 -4.13
C HIS A 448 -5.65 -15.66 -4.77
N VAL A 449 -5.05 -14.46 -4.76
CA VAL A 449 -5.63 -13.25 -5.36
C VAL A 449 -5.27 -13.25 -6.84
N THR A 450 -6.28 -13.14 -7.71
CA THR A 450 -6.07 -13.14 -9.16
C THR A 450 -6.13 -11.75 -9.78
N GLY A 451 -6.93 -10.83 -9.25
CA GLY A 451 -7.05 -9.48 -9.79
C GLY A 451 -8.15 -8.67 -9.12
N ARG A 452 -8.66 -7.66 -9.83
CA ARG A 452 -9.80 -6.85 -9.38
C ARG A 452 -10.98 -6.97 -10.34
N SER A 453 -12.17 -7.09 -9.80
CA SER A 453 -13.40 -7.24 -10.59
C SER A 453 -13.63 -6.08 -11.56
N LYS A 454 -13.33 -4.84 -11.13
CA LYS A 454 -13.49 -3.62 -11.93
C LYS A 454 -12.40 -3.41 -12.99
N ASP A 455 -11.28 -4.08 -12.85
CA ASP A 455 -10.12 -3.96 -13.76
C ASP A 455 -10.11 -5.09 -14.81
N LEU A 456 -10.96 -6.12 -14.64
CA LEU A 456 -10.97 -7.29 -15.49
C LEU A 456 -11.22 -6.93 -16.96
N ILE A 457 -10.36 -7.41 -17.84
CA ILE A 457 -10.46 -7.23 -19.29
C ILE A 457 -11.21 -8.43 -19.85
N ILE A 458 -12.32 -8.18 -20.56
CA ILE A 458 -13.13 -9.23 -21.15
C ILE A 458 -13.08 -9.08 -22.68
N VAL A 459 -12.36 -9.99 -23.35
CA VAL A 459 -12.24 -10.01 -24.80
C VAL A 459 -12.66 -11.38 -25.33
N ASN A 460 -13.56 -11.41 -26.31
CA ASN A 460 -14.07 -12.65 -26.90
C ASN A 460 -14.59 -13.68 -25.88
N GLY A 461 -15.24 -13.20 -24.80
CA GLY A 461 -15.80 -14.05 -23.73
C GLY A 461 -14.78 -14.69 -22.81
N ARG A 462 -13.51 -14.28 -22.86
CA ARG A 462 -12.46 -14.68 -21.94
C ARG A 462 -12.11 -13.54 -20.98
N ASN A 463 -11.78 -13.89 -19.75
CA ASN A 463 -11.37 -12.96 -18.71
C ASN A 463 -9.85 -12.91 -18.64
N TYR A 464 -9.28 -11.70 -18.71
CA TYR A 464 -7.86 -11.47 -18.60
C TYR A 464 -7.58 -10.49 -17.47
N ASP A 465 -6.67 -10.85 -16.59
CA ASP A 465 -6.19 -9.92 -15.57
C ASP A 465 -5.19 -8.94 -16.20
N PRO A 466 -5.41 -7.64 -16.10
CA PRO A 466 -4.53 -6.62 -16.70
C PRO A 466 -3.05 -6.80 -16.34
N GLN A 467 -2.78 -7.27 -15.12
CA GLN A 467 -1.42 -7.47 -14.63
C GLN A 467 -0.64 -8.49 -15.46
N CYS A 468 -1.29 -9.55 -15.92
CA CYS A 468 -0.63 -10.56 -16.78
C CYS A 468 -0.14 -9.93 -18.09
N ILE A 469 -0.95 -9.03 -18.65
CA ILE A 469 -0.59 -8.28 -19.88
C ILE A 469 0.51 -7.26 -19.58
N GLU A 470 0.40 -6.54 -18.46
CA GLU A 470 1.35 -5.52 -18.03
C GLU A 470 2.73 -6.13 -17.75
N TRP A 471 2.80 -7.29 -17.10
CA TRP A 471 4.07 -7.98 -16.85
C TRP A 471 4.77 -8.39 -18.14
N LEU A 472 4.01 -8.90 -19.13
CA LEU A 472 4.56 -9.26 -20.44
C LEU A 472 5.11 -8.04 -21.19
N ALA A 473 4.46 -6.89 -21.07
CA ALA A 473 4.92 -5.65 -21.65
C ALA A 473 6.10 -5.04 -20.86
N ASP A 474 6.10 -5.14 -19.53
CA ASP A 474 7.20 -4.67 -18.68
C ASP A 474 8.51 -5.47 -18.90
N ASP A 475 8.41 -6.74 -19.33
CA ASP A 475 9.56 -7.57 -19.70
C ASP A 475 10.14 -7.22 -21.07
N ALA A 476 9.51 -6.33 -21.85
CA ALA A 476 10.05 -5.89 -23.13
C ALA A 476 11.27 -4.98 -22.94
N PRO A 477 12.26 -5.03 -23.86
CA PRO A 477 13.42 -4.13 -23.83
C PRO A 477 13.02 -2.66 -23.75
N ALA A 478 13.73 -1.86 -22.95
CA ALA A 478 13.50 -0.42 -22.72
C ALA A 478 12.20 -0.07 -21.96
N VAL A 479 11.49 -1.04 -21.39
CA VAL A 479 10.38 -0.83 -20.45
C VAL A 479 10.86 -1.00 -19.02
N ARG A 480 10.26 -0.26 -18.09
CA ARG A 480 10.52 -0.40 -16.66
C ARG A 480 9.37 -1.16 -16.01
N ALA A 481 9.65 -2.04 -15.08
CA ALA A 481 8.62 -2.67 -14.28
C ALA A 481 7.69 -1.64 -13.62
N GLY A 482 6.38 -1.86 -13.73
CA GLY A 482 5.35 -0.95 -13.23
C GLY A 482 5.20 0.34 -14.06
N SER A 483 5.60 0.31 -15.33
CA SER A 483 5.46 1.43 -16.28
C SER A 483 4.47 1.14 -17.41
N THR A 484 3.59 0.17 -17.20
CA THR A 484 2.59 -0.26 -18.16
C THR A 484 1.18 -0.18 -17.56
N ALA A 485 0.21 0.15 -18.40
CA ALA A 485 -1.22 0.07 -18.08
C ALA A 485 -1.94 -0.67 -19.21
N ALA A 486 -2.68 -1.74 -18.88
CA ALA A 486 -3.52 -2.47 -19.80
C ALA A 486 -5.00 -2.31 -19.43
N PHE A 487 -5.85 -2.06 -20.41
CA PHE A 487 -7.29 -1.94 -20.24
C PHE A 487 -8.02 -2.19 -21.56
N SER A 488 -9.32 -2.48 -21.48
CA SER A 488 -10.16 -2.54 -22.69
C SER A 488 -10.93 -1.26 -22.93
N VAL A 489 -11.24 -1.02 -24.19
CA VAL A 489 -12.11 0.06 -24.65
C VAL A 489 -13.15 -0.49 -25.64
N PRO A 490 -14.34 0.11 -25.72
CA PRO A 490 -15.30 -0.26 -26.75
C PRO A 490 -14.74 -0.03 -28.16
N GLY A 491 -14.75 -1.05 -29.01
CA GLY A 491 -14.36 -0.98 -30.41
C GLY A 491 -15.50 -1.38 -31.36
N ALA A 492 -15.23 -1.40 -32.65
CA ALA A 492 -16.26 -1.65 -33.68
C ALA A 492 -16.85 -3.07 -33.62
N ALA A 493 -16.08 -4.05 -33.18
CA ALA A 493 -16.48 -5.46 -33.13
C ALA A 493 -16.57 -6.03 -31.71
N GLY A 494 -16.50 -5.18 -30.68
CA GLY A 494 -16.49 -5.56 -29.26
C GLY A 494 -15.42 -4.83 -28.47
N GLU A 495 -15.04 -5.35 -27.32
CA GLU A 495 -13.98 -4.78 -26.49
C GLU A 495 -12.60 -4.97 -27.16
N GLU A 496 -11.83 -3.91 -27.22
CA GLU A 496 -10.48 -3.85 -27.79
C GLU A 496 -9.44 -3.62 -26.68
N LEU A 497 -8.33 -4.36 -26.74
CA LEU A 497 -7.24 -4.22 -25.78
C LEU A 497 -6.30 -3.09 -26.17
N VAL A 498 -6.09 -2.17 -25.25
CA VAL A 498 -5.10 -1.08 -25.33
C VAL A 498 -4.03 -1.27 -24.25
N VAL A 499 -2.77 -1.10 -24.61
CA VAL A 499 -1.63 -1.13 -23.71
C VAL A 499 -0.86 0.18 -23.79
N ILE A 500 -0.76 0.93 -22.69
CA ILE A 500 0.04 2.17 -22.60
C ILE A 500 1.35 1.84 -21.88
N VAL A 501 2.47 2.27 -22.45
CA VAL A 501 3.81 1.97 -21.92
C VAL A 501 4.63 3.25 -21.82
N GLU A 502 5.25 3.47 -20.64
CA GLU A 502 6.22 4.54 -20.46
C GLU A 502 7.62 4.09 -20.92
N SER A 503 8.15 4.71 -21.97
CA SER A 503 9.49 4.43 -22.48
C SER A 503 10.16 5.66 -23.08
N ARG A 504 11.49 5.67 -23.08
CA ARG A 504 12.34 6.63 -23.82
C ARG A 504 13.02 5.95 -25.02
N THR A 505 12.39 4.92 -25.55
CA THR A 505 12.96 4.21 -26.72
C THR A 505 13.11 5.15 -27.92
N ALA A 506 14.20 4.97 -28.65
CA ALA A 506 14.38 5.63 -29.95
C ALA A 506 13.67 4.90 -31.09
N ARG A 507 13.06 3.74 -30.81
CA ARG A 507 12.37 2.89 -31.79
C ARG A 507 10.98 2.49 -31.27
N PRO A 508 10.03 3.42 -31.21
CA PRO A 508 8.71 3.14 -30.65
C PRO A 508 7.96 2.04 -31.42
N GLU A 509 8.02 2.02 -32.75
CA GLU A 509 7.34 1.02 -33.58
C GLU A 509 7.85 -0.40 -33.30
N ALA A 510 9.16 -0.57 -33.17
CA ALA A 510 9.76 -1.87 -32.85
C ALA A 510 9.34 -2.35 -31.43
N LEU A 511 9.21 -1.43 -30.49
CA LEU A 511 8.73 -1.76 -29.14
C LEU A 511 7.25 -2.14 -29.15
N GLN A 512 6.41 -1.42 -29.91
CA GLN A 512 5.00 -1.73 -30.09
C GLN A 512 4.81 -3.15 -30.64
N GLU A 513 5.51 -3.50 -31.71
CA GLU A 513 5.46 -4.84 -32.31
C GLU A 513 5.96 -5.92 -31.35
N THR A 514 7.03 -5.65 -30.60
CA THR A 514 7.54 -6.59 -29.60
C THR A 514 6.49 -6.89 -28.51
N ILE A 515 5.78 -5.85 -28.03
CA ILE A 515 4.75 -6.01 -27.00
C ILE A 515 3.55 -6.76 -27.58
N LYS A 516 3.06 -6.40 -28.77
CA LYS A 516 1.97 -7.10 -29.46
C LYS A 516 2.28 -8.58 -29.65
N GLN A 517 3.47 -8.86 -30.15
CA GLN A 517 3.91 -10.24 -30.37
C GLN A 517 3.96 -11.03 -29.06
N ARG A 518 4.58 -10.49 -27.99
CA ARG A 518 4.66 -11.15 -26.68
C ARG A 518 3.29 -11.48 -26.10
N VAL A 519 2.38 -10.49 -26.12
CA VAL A 519 1.02 -10.68 -25.61
C VAL A 519 0.27 -11.74 -26.43
N ASN A 520 0.41 -11.70 -27.75
CA ASN A 520 -0.22 -12.66 -28.63
C ASN A 520 0.34 -14.08 -28.42
N GLU A 521 1.66 -14.24 -28.36
CA GLU A 521 2.32 -15.54 -28.16
C GLU A 521 1.97 -16.16 -26.79
N GLN A 522 1.90 -15.33 -25.75
CA GLN A 522 1.73 -15.81 -24.38
C GLN A 522 0.25 -15.94 -23.95
N LEU A 523 -0.63 -15.10 -24.44
CA LEU A 523 -2.03 -15.04 -24.03
C LEU A 523 -3.02 -15.33 -25.16
N GLN A 524 -2.54 -15.52 -26.40
CA GLN A 524 -3.38 -15.64 -27.62
C GLN A 524 -4.36 -14.45 -27.74
N LEU A 525 -3.93 -13.28 -27.27
CA LEU A 525 -4.72 -12.07 -27.20
C LEU A 525 -4.15 -11.02 -28.18
N VAL A 526 -5.02 -10.45 -29.01
CA VAL A 526 -4.63 -9.40 -29.93
C VAL A 526 -4.68 -8.06 -29.21
N VAL A 527 -3.55 -7.35 -29.22
CA VAL A 527 -3.47 -5.97 -28.75
C VAL A 527 -3.82 -5.03 -29.90
N SER A 528 -4.96 -4.33 -29.79
CA SER A 528 -5.42 -3.40 -30.82
C SER A 528 -4.47 -2.22 -30.95
N GLU A 529 -4.05 -1.65 -29.82
CA GLU A 529 -3.13 -0.53 -29.82
C GLU A 529 -2.11 -0.61 -28.67
N VAL A 530 -0.86 -0.26 -28.98
CA VAL A 530 0.19 0.00 -27.98
C VAL A 530 0.60 1.46 -28.07
N VAL A 531 0.37 2.21 -27.00
CA VAL A 531 0.70 3.65 -26.93
C VAL A 531 2.00 3.83 -26.15
N ILE A 532 3.04 4.37 -26.79
CA ILE A 532 4.30 4.69 -26.11
C ILE A 532 4.26 6.13 -25.62
N THR A 533 4.46 6.33 -24.33
CA THR A 533 4.46 7.65 -23.68
C THR A 533 5.78 7.92 -22.97
N LEU A 534 6.02 9.18 -22.62
CA LEU A 534 7.19 9.56 -21.83
C LEU A 534 7.05 9.10 -20.38
N PRO A 535 8.15 8.76 -19.70
CA PRO A 535 8.13 8.44 -18.27
C PRO A 535 7.48 9.54 -17.42
N GLY A 536 6.56 9.15 -16.55
CA GLY A 536 5.76 10.05 -15.70
C GLY A 536 4.42 10.49 -16.32
N SER A 537 4.05 9.96 -17.50
CA SER A 537 2.76 10.23 -18.16
C SER A 537 1.61 9.39 -17.56
N LEU A 538 1.88 8.14 -17.22
CA LEU A 538 0.87 7.27 -16.62
C LEU A 538 0.41 7.81 -15.26
N PRO A 539 -0.90 7.86 -15.02
CA PRO A 539 -1.44 8.21 -13.72
C PRO A 539 -1.11 7.09 -12.71
N LYS A 540 -0.49 7.47 -11.62
CA LYS A 540 -0.14 6.57 -10.51
C LYS A 540 -0.70 7.09 -9.20
N THR A 541 -0.96 6.18 -8.28
CA THR A 541 -1.28 6.54 -6.89
C THR A 541 -0.05 7.14 -6.21
N SER A 542 -0.23 7.73 -5.04
CA SER A 542 0.87 8.20 -4.20
C SER A 542 1.82 7.08 -3.72
N SER A 543 1.37 5.82 -3.76
CA SER A 543 2.20 4.63 -3.49
C SER A 543 2.88 4.07 -4.74
N GLY A 544 2.70 4.69 -5.93
CA GLY A 544 3.33 4.28 -7.18
C GLY A 544 2.54 3.28 -8.03
N LYS A 545 1.36 2.83 -7.59
CA LYS A 545 0.50 1.91 -8.34
C LYS A 545 -0.14 2.60 -9.54
N VAL A 546 -0.23 1.92 -10.68
CA VAL A 546 -0.90 2.42 -11.88
C VAL A 546 -2.42 2.54 -11.65
N GLN A 547 -2.99 3.70 -12.00
CA GLN A 547 -4.42 3.96 -11.96
C GLN A 547 -5.05 3.68 -13.32
N ARG A 548 -5.37 2.41 -13.60
CA ARG A 548 -5.86 1.95 -14.93
C ARG A 548 -7.11 2.67 -15.40
N ALA A 549 -8.08 2.86 -14.52
CA ALA A 549 -9.32 3.58 -14.86
C ALA A 549 -9.05 5.02 -15.31
N LYS A 550 -8.09 5.70 -14.67
CA LYS A 550 -7.70 7.07 -15.04
C LYS A 550 -6.86 7.08 -16.34
N ALA A 551 -5.99 6.09 -16.54
CA ALA A 551 -5.25 5.93 -17.79
C ALA A 551 -6.21 5.68 -18.97
N ARG A 552 -7.20 4.79 -18.78
CA ARG A 552 -8.27 4.53 -19.73
C ARG A 552 -9.06 5.80 -20.06
N GLN A 553 -9.48 6.59 -19.06
CA GLN A 553 -10.21 7.82 -19.28
C GLN A 553 -9.38 8.84 -20.08
N GLN A 554 -8.12 9.03 -19.70
CA GLN A 554 -7.21 9.94 -20.42
C GLN A 554 -7.02 9.52 -21.88
N TYR A 555 -6.93 8.22 -22.15
CA TYR A 555 -6.86 7.68 -23.50
C TYR A 555 -8.14 8.00 -24.29
N LEU A 556 -9.32 7.72 -23.71
CA LEU A 556 -10.61 8.00 -24.37
C LEU A 556 -10.81 9.50 -24.64
N ASP A 557 -10.42 10.36 -23.71
CA ASP A 557 -10.50 11.82 -23.87
C ASP A 557 -9.60 12.29 -25.02
N ALA A 558 -8.38 11.73 -25.15
CA ALA A 558 -7.46 12.04 -26.23
C ALA A 558 -8.01 11.55 -27.59
N MET A 559 -8.59 10.36 -27.64
CA MET A 559 -9.21 9.83 -28.87
C MET A 559 -10.40 10.69 -29.31
N ASN A 560 -11.27 11.10 -28.37
CA ASN A 560 -12.42 11.96 -28.65
C ASN A 560 -11.99 13.36 -29.16
N ALA A 561 -10.86 13.88 -28.65
CA ALA A 561 -10.33 15.16 -29.11
C ALA A 561 -9.74 15.12 -30.56
N LEU A 562 -9.43 13.93 -31.06
CA LEU A 562 -8.94 13.70 -32.42
C LEU A 562 -10.09 13.48 -33.43
N LEU A 563 -11.31 13.19 -32.95
CA LEU A 563 -12.48 13.10 -33.82
C LEU A 563 -12.89 14.51 -34.25
N PRO A 564 -13.07 14.77 -35.56
CA PRO A 564 -13.56 16.08 -36.03
C PRO A 564 -14.93 16.34 -35.39
N SER A 565 -15.08 17.52 -34.78
CA SER A 565 -16.38 18.02 -34.32
C SER A 565 -17.34 18.01 -35.51
N GLY A 566 -18.26 17.05 -35.54
CA GLY A 566 -19.27 16.96 -36.58
C GLY A 566 -20.32 18.07 -36.48
#